data_7dd92c31ed30fdf8ddc5e0e642b341e3
#
_entry.id   7dd92c31ed30fdf8ddc5e0e642b341e3
#
_cell.length_a   1.000
_cell.length_b   1.000
_cell.length_c   1.000
_cell.angle_alpha   90.00
_cell.angle_beta   90.00
_cell.angle_gamma   90.00
#
_symmetry.space_group_name_H-M   'P 1'
#
loop_
_entity.id
_entity.type
_entity.pdbx_description
1 polymer ?
#
loop_
_entity_poly.entity_id
_entity_poly.type
_entity_poly.pdbx_seq_one_letter_code
_entity_poly.pdbx_strand_id
1 'polypeptide(L)'
;MEIEEIKILKSVLSKEIGWLWPIFLIKCLFRKRPVFNKSRWSKSEGAESEFVKRFSFASAVYLELQKKLGKEKALEIMKNIMVPVGYNEQWKHFQSLEVFGKKPMEQFMEFNNLMDRKGAPQFNKRRYIRQDDNVCHFVITRCIFNDFFVEVGTPELTKMFCEVDREFFPKAFPDLNFHRGSSWENTIAYGMKYCEFIFEKKRI
;
A
#
# COMPACT_ATOMS: atom_id res chain seq x y z
N MET A 1 11.09 10.16 5.72
CA MET A 1 9.93 9.94 6.60
C MET A 1 9.39 11.29 6.99
N GLU A 2 8.13 11.53 6.69
CA GLU A 2 7.48 12.82 6.99
C GLU A 2 7.09 12.93 8.47
N ILE A 3 6.81 14.15 8.94
CA ILE A 3 6.46 14.40 10.37
C ILE A 3 5.23 13.59 10.79
N GLU A 4 4.21 13.49 9.93
CA GLU A 4 2.99 12.74 10.22
C GLU A 4 3.24 11.23 10.33
N GLU A 5 4.09 10.67 9.49
CA GLU A 5 4.49 9.24 9.59
C GLU A 5 5.20 8.96 10.91
N ILE A 6 6.07 9.89 11.37
CA ILE A 6 6.77 9.76 12.65
C ILE A 6 5.77 9.82 13.80
N LYS A 7 4.75 10.68 13.74
CA LYS A 7 3.71 10.77 14.79
C LYS A 7 2.92 9.47 14.88
N ILE A 8 2.53 8.87 13.74
CA ILE A 8 1.83 7.58 13.70
C ILE A 8 2.71 6.49 14.31
N LEU A 9 3.96 6.36 13.85
CA LEU A 9 4.91 5.39 14.39
C LEU A 9 5.10 5.55 15.91
N LYS A 10 5.31 6.78 16.38
CA LYS A 10 5.45 7.08 17.81
C LYS A 10 4.20 6.67 18.59
N SER A 11 3.01 7.08 18.14
CA SER A 11 1.76 6.81 18.81
C SER A 11 1.51 5.30 18.98
N VAL A 12 1.69 4.53 17.90
CA VAL A 12 1.46 3.09 17.91
C VAL A 12 2.55 2.38 18.71
N LEU A 13 3.83 2.63 18.43
CA LEU A 13 4.93 1.89 19.06
C LEU A 13 5.09 2.24 20.54
N SER A 14 4.86 3.49 20.97
CA SER A 14 4.93 3.83 22.38
C SER A 14 3.86 3.11 23.21
N LYS A 15 2.68 2.87 22.62
CA LYS A 15 1.60 2.09 23.27
C LYS A 15 1.97 0.60 23.40
N GLU A 16 2.63 0.03 22.39
CA GLU A 16 2.87 -1.42 22.29
C GLU A 16 4.18 -1.88 22.94
N ILE A 17 5.23 -1.04 22.87
CA ILE A 17 6.57 -1.37 23.40
C ILE A 17 7.12 -0.35 24.41
N GLY A 18 6.25 0.60 24.83
CA GLY A 18 6.55 1.58 25.86
C GLY A 18 7.65 2.56 25.48
N TRP A 19 8.38 3.04 26.46
CA TRP A 19 9.46 4.03 26.29
C TRP A 19 10.65 3.56 25.43
N LEU A 20 10.77 2.27 25.18
CA LEU A 20 11.85 1.69 24.36
C LEU A 20 11.64 1.89 22.84
N TRP A 21 10.52 2.46 22.39
CA TRP A 21 10.22 2.64 20.97
C TRP A 21 11.30 3.37 20.16
N PRO A 22 12.05 4.40 20.67
CA PRO A 22 13.09 5.04 19.88
C PRO A 22 14.29 4.12 19.63
N ILE A 23 14.72 3.35 20.66
CA ILE A 23 15.81 2.37 20.55
C ILE A 23 15.40 1.27 19.55
N PHE A 24 14.15 0.82 19.60
CA PHE A 24 13.60 -0.13 18.66
C PHE A 24 13.68 0.39 17.21
N LEU A 25 13.29 1.63 16.96
CA LEU A 25 13.36 2.23 15.62
C LEU A 25 14.81 2.36 15.13
N ILE A 26 15.74 2.77 15.98
CA ILE A 26 17.17 2.81 15.64
C ILE A 26 17.65 1.42 15.20
N LYS A 27 17.30 0.38 15.93
CA LYS A 27 17.62 -1.01 15.55
C LYS A 27 17.03 -1.38 14.18
N CYS A 28 15.78 -0.98 13.91
CA CYS A 28 15.12 -1.22 12.61
C CYS A 28 15.82 -0.47 11.47
N LEU A 29 16.31 0.75 11.70
CA LEU A 29 17.07 1.51 10.72
C LEU A 29 18.36 0.79 10.31
N PHE A 30 19.11 0.22 11.26
CA PHE A 30 20.31 -0.60 10.94
C PHE A 30 19.94 -1.88 10.19
N ARG A 31 18.77 -2.45 10.42
CA ARG A 31 18.29 -3.66 9.74
C ARG A 31 17.68 -3.41 8.36
N LYS A 32 17.35 -2.17 8.02
CA LYS A 32 16.79 -1.82 6.72
C LYS A 32 17.67 -2.30 5.55
N ARG A 33 18.98 -2.04 5.61
CA ARG A 33 19.92 -2.43 4.54
C ARG A 33 20.06 -3.94 4.39
N PRO A 34 20.31 -4.73 5.46
CA PRO A 34 20.29 -6.19 5.39
C PRO A 34 19.00 -6.78 4.83
N VAL A 35 17.83 -6.19 5.15
CA VAL A 35 16.54 -6.63 4.59
C VAL A 35 16.50 -6.35 3.09
N PHE A 36 16.82 -5.13 2.66
CA PHE A 36 16.82 -4.77 1.25
C PHE A 36 17.74 -5.65 0.42
N ASN A 37 18.91 -6.00 0.95
CA ASN A 37 19.92 -6.82 0.29
C ASN A 37 19.45 -8.25 -0.02
N LYS A 38 18.32 -8.71 0.52
CA LYS A 38 17.71 -9.99 0.18
C LYS A 38 16.93 -9.93 -1.15
N SER A 39 16.56 -8.74 -1.59
CA SER A 39 15.77 -8.56 -2.82
C SER A 39 16.67 -8.45 -4.05
N ARG A 40 16.12 -8.86 -5.21
CA ARG A 40 16.78 -8.68 -6.52
C ARG A 40 17.11 -7.21 -6.81
N TRP A 41 16.32 -6.29 -6.29
CA TRP A 41 16.51 -4.85 -6.49
C TRP A 41 17.74 -4.28 -5.81
N SER A 42 18.34 -4.99 -4.86
CA SER A 42 19.58 -4.57 -4.22
C SER A 42 20.79 -4.59 -5.19
N LYS A 43 20.67 -5.32 -6.30
CA LYS A 43 21.68 -5.45 -7.36
C LYS A 43 21.34 -4.65 -8.62
N SER A 44 20.26 -3.87 -8.59
CA SER A 44 19.81 -3.07 -9.71
C SER A 44 19.69 -1.59 -9.31
N GLU A 45 19.87 -0.72 -10.29
CA GLU A 45 19.65 0.71 -10.16
C GLU A 45 18.37 1.11 -10.91
N GLY A 46 17.80 2.25 -10.55
CA GLY A 46 16.63 2.81 -11.23
C GLY A 46 15.42 3.01 -10.31
N ALA A 47 14.38 3.58 -10.90
CA ALA A 47 13.19 4.05 -10.17
C ALA A 47 12.47 2.94 -9.39
N GLU A 48 12.39 1.74 -9.96
CA GLU A 48 11.75 0.59 -9.30
C GLU A 48 12.52 0.18 -8.03
N SER A 49 13.86 0.13 -8.10
CA SER A 49 14.72 -0.18 -6.95
C SER A 49 14.59 0.85 -5.84
N GLU A 50 14.67 2.14 -6.18
CA GLU A 50 14.50 3.22 -5.20
C GLU A 50 13.08 3.23 -4.59
N PHE A 51 12.06 2.87 -5.38
CA PHE A 51 10.71 2.76 -4.88
C PHE A 51 10.57 1.66 -3.83
N VAL A 52 11.01 0.42 -4.12
CA VAL A 52 10.85 -0.71 -3.19
C VAL A 52 11.76 -0.60 -1.97
N LYS A 53 12.90 0.06 -2.08
CA LYS A 53 13.85 0.31 -0.98
C LYS A 53 13.20 1.03 0.21
N ARG A 54 12.17 1.84 -0.04
CA ARG A 54 11.41 2.52 1.03
C ARG A 54 10.73 1.53 1.96
N PHE A 55 10.23 0.42 1.43
CA PHE A 55 9.47 -0.60 2.17
C PHE A 55 10.36 -1.58 2.96
N SER A 56 11.67 -1.55 2.74
CA SER A 56 12.61 -2.35 3.55
C SER A 56 12.62 -1.96 5.02
N PHE A 57 12.29 -0.70 5.34
CA PHE A 57 12.13 -0.26 6.72
C PHE A 57 10.87 -0.88 7.35
N ALA A 58 9.74 -0.88 6.66
CA ALA A 58 8.51 -1.54 7.14
C ALA A 58 8.74 -3.04 7.40
N SER A 59 9.44 -3.73 6.48
CA SER A 59 9.82 -5.14 6.67
C SER A 59 10.75 -5.33 7.88
N ALA A 60 11.71 -4.42 8.09
CA ALA A 60 12.60 -4.49 9.26
C ALA A 60 11.83 -4.31 10.57
N VAL A 61 10.89 -3.36 10.63
CA VAL A 61 9.99 -3.14 11.79
C VAL A 61 9.17 -4.38 12.05
N TYR A 62 8.51 -4.92 11.02
CA TYR A 62 7.71 -6.14 11.14
C TYR A 62 8.50 -7.33 11.67
N LEU A 63 9.66 -7.62 11.12
CA LEU A 63 10.51 -8.73 11.54
C LEU A 63 10.99 -8.59 13.00
N GLU A 64 11.27 -7.37 13.46
CA GLU A 64 11.64 -7.14 14.85
C GLU A 64 10.44 -7.24 15.80
N LEU A 65 9.27 -6.74 15.41
CA LEU A 65 8.03 -6.93 16.17
C LEU A 65 7.65 -8.40 16.25
N GLN A 66 7.74 -9.13 15.14
CA GLN A 66 7.44 -10.56 15.10
C GLN A 66 8.30 -11.38 16.07
N LYS A 67 9.60 -11.07 16.16
CA LYS A 67 10.50 -11.71 17.13
C LYS A 67 10.14 -11.42 18.57
N LYS A 68 9.63 -10.22 18.85
CA LYS A 68 9.35 -9.76 20.21
C LYS A 68 7.96 -10.15 20.69
N LEU A 69 6.96 -10.09 19.82
CA LEU A 69 5.53 -10.13 20.16
C LEU A 69 4.76 -11.26 19.45
N GLY A 70 5.41 -12.00 18.56
CA GLY A 70 4.76 -13.01 17.73
C GLY A 70 4.15 -12.42 16.46
N LYS A 71 3.79 -13.30 15.53
CA LYS A 71 3.37 -12.94 14.16
C LYS A 71 2.06 -12.14 14.14
N GLU A 72 1.06 -12.60 14.86
CA GLU A 72 -0.28 -11.99 14.85
C GLU A 72 -0.26 -10.57 15.39
N LYS A 73 0.37 -10.39 16.58
CA LYS A 73 0.47 -9.07 17.20
C LYS A 73 1.32 -8.12 16.35
N ALA A 74 2.40 -8.60 15.74
CA ALA A 74 3.21 -7.81 14.82
C ALA A 74 2.41 -7.33 13.60
N LEU A 75 1.55 -8.17 13.02
CA LEU A 75 0.68 -7.80 11.91
C LEU A 75 -0.36 -6.74 12.31
N GLU A 76 -0.97 -6.90 13.48
CA GLU A 76 -1.91 -5.91 14.03
C GLU A 76 -1.24 -4.53 14.16
N ILE A 77 -0.04 -4.49 14.76
CA ILE A 77 0.75 -3.27 14.91
C ILE A 77 1.09 -2.66 13.54
N MET A 78 1.55 -3.50 12.59
CA MET A 78 1.88 -3.03 11.24
C MET A 78 0.65 -2.50 10.51
N LYS A 79 -0.53 -3.10 10.68
CA LYS A 79 -1.79 -2.56 10.14
C LYS A 79 -2.06 -1.16 10.68
N ASN A 80 -1.94 -0.97 12.00
CA ASN A 80 -2.16 0.32 12.66
C ASN A 80 -1.14 1.39 12.27
N ILE A 81 0.00 1.01 11.70
CA ILE A 81 1.02 1.92 11.18
C ILE A 81 0.82 2.14 9.67
N MET A 82 0.82 1.05 8.89
CA MET A 82 0.92 1.13 7.43
C MET A 82 -0.38 1.63 6.77
N VAL A 83 -1.54 1.28 7.31
CA VAL A 83 -2.81 1.69 6.71
C VAL A 83 -3.02 3.21 6.82
N PRO A 84 -2.88 3.86 7.99
CA PRO A 84 -2.98 5.31 8.06
C PRO A 84 -1.91 6.04 7.25
N VAL A 85 -0.66 5.55 7.24
CA VAL A 85 0.41 6.15 6.45
C VAL A 85 0.10 6.08 4.95
N GLY A 86 -0.29 4.90 4.46
CA GLY A 86 -0.65 4.71 3.06
C GLY A 86 -1.90 5.50 2.65
N TYR A 87 -2.91 5.58 3.53
CA TYR A 87 -4.10 6.41 3.33
C TYR A 87 -3.72 7.89 3.18
N ASN A 88 -2.91 8.43 4.09
CA ASN A 88 -2.49 9.83 4.04
C ASN A 88 -1.68 10.14 2.77
N GLU A 89 -0.84 9.21 2.32
CA GLU A 89 -0.07 9.38 1.08
C GLU A 89 -0.99 9.43 -0.15
N GLN A 90 -1.96 8.51 -0.25
CA GLN A 90 -2.95 8.54 -1.34
C GLN A 90 -3.83 9.79 -1.27
N TRP A 91 -4.19 10.22 -0.07
CA TRP A 91 -5.02 11.42 0.13
C TRP A 91 -4.30 12.70 -0.34
N LYS A 92 -3.00 12.84 -0.08
CA LYS A 92 -2.20 13.95 -0.62
C LYS A 92 -2.22 13.99 -2.14
N HIS A 93 -2.07 12.83 -2.80
CA HIS A 93 -2.16 12.75 -4.24
C HIS A 93 -3.56 13.12 -4.74
N PHE A 94 -4.60 12.66 -4.07
CA PHE A 94 -5.98 12.99 -4.41
C PHE A 94 -6.26 14.50 -4.27
N GLN A 95 -5.82 15.13 -3.17
CA GLN A 95 -5.98 16.56 -2.95
C GLN A 95 -5.21 17.44 -3.94
N SER A 96 -4.20 16.91 -4.61
CA SER A 96 -3.45 17.62 -5.63
C SER A 96 -4.15 17.66 -7.00
N LEU A 97 -5.32 17.01 -7.12
CA LEU A 97 -6.09 16.98 -8.36
C LEU A 97 -7.12 18.13 -8.42
N GLU A 98 -7.27 18.71 -9.59
CA GLU A 98 -8.36 19.62 -9.90
C GLU A 98 -9.58 18.82 -10.38
N VAL A 99 -10.42 18.39 -9.43
CA VAL A 99 -11.58 17.53 -9.74
C VAL A 99 -12.92 18.27 -9.76
N PHE A 100 -12.92 19.57 -9.51
CA PHE A 100 -14.13 20.36 -9.43
C PHE A 100 -14.92 20.33 -10.75
N GLY A 101 -16.22 20.04 -10.67
CA GLY A 101 -17.12 20.00 -11.83
C GLY A 101 -17.03 18.75 -12.72
N LYS A 102 -16.13 17.80 -12.42
CA LYS A 102 -15.99 16.56 -13.18
C LYS A 102 -16.96 15.48 -12.70
N LYS A 103 -17.35 14.59 -13.62
CA LYS A 103 -18.14 13.41 -13.27
C LYS A 103 -17.34 12.44 -12.38
N PRO A 104 -17.98 11.62 -11.54
CA PRO A 104 -17.28 10.72 -10.61
C PRO A 104 -16.27 9.81 -11.29
N MET A 105 -16.59 9.21 -12.44
CA MET A 105 -15.67 8.32 -13.17
C MET A 105 -14.49 9.10 -13.77
N GLU A 106 -14.71 10.32 -14.24
CA GLU A 106 -13.64 11.20 -14.75
C GLU A 106 -12.65 11.56 -13.64
N GLN A 107 -13.16 11.90 -12.44
CA GLN A 107 -12.31 12.17 -11.26
C GLN A 107 -11.45 10.95 -10.90
N PHE A 108 -12.06 9.76 -10.89
CA PHE A 108 -11.34 8.52 -10.63
C PHE A 108 -10.27 8.26 -11.70
N MET A 109 -10.59 8.43 -12.98
CA MET A 109 -9.64 8.21 -14.07
C MET A 109 -8.46 9.17 -14.00
N GLU A 110 -8.67 10.42 -13.61
CA GLU A 110 -7.56 11.36 -13.42
C GLU A 110 -6.66 10.98 -12.25
N PHE A 111 -7.25 10.58 -11.12
CA PHE A 111 -6.48 10.03 -10.01
C PHE A 111 -5.67 8.81 -10.44
N ASN A 112 -6.30 7.88 -11.14
CA ASN A 112 -5.65 6.68 -11.63
C ASN A 112 -4.49 6.99 -12.59
N ASN A 113 -4.67 7.94 -13.51
CA ASN A 113 -3.61 8.42 -14.41
C ASN A 113 -2.47 9.14 -13.66
N LEU A 114 -2.78 9.86 -12.58
CA LEU A 114 -1.75 10.45 -11.71
C LEU A 114 -0.92 9.36 -11.03
N MET A 115 -1.59 8.36 -10.47
CA MET A 115 -0.92 7.25 -9.78
C MET A 115 -0.08 6.39 -10.72
N ASP A 116 -0.47 6.25 -11.99
CA ASP A 116 0.35 5.57 -13.02
C ASP A 116 1.67 6.29 -13.33
N ARG A 117 1.75 7.57 -13.03
CA ARG A 117 2.97 8.37 -13.25
C ARG A 117 3.81 8.58 -11.99
N LYS A 118 3.18 8.57 -10.80
CA LYS A 118 3.84 8.95 -9.55
C LYS A 118 3.78 7.89 -8.45
N GLY A 119 2.81 6.96 -8.51
CA GLY A 119 2.57 5.97 -7.48
C GLY A 119 3.11 4.57 -7.80
N ALA A 120 2.78 3.61 -6.94
CA ALA A 120 3.09 2.20 -7.15
C ALA A 120 2.53 1.60 -8.46
N PRO A 121 1.37 2.05 -8.97
CA PRO A 121 0.82 1.53 -10.22
C PRO A 121 1.77 1.59 -11.42
N GLN A 122 2.70 2.56 -11.49
CA GLN A 122 3.71 2.65 -12.56
C GLN A 122 4.60 1.40 -12.67
N PHE A 123 4.77 0.65 -11.57
CA PHE A 123 5.59 -0.56 -11.49
C PHE A 123 4.78 -1.85 -11.51
N ASN A 124 3.46 -1.75 -11.51
CA ASN A 124 2.56 -2.88 -11.61
C ASN A 124 2.29 -3.25 -13.09
N LYS A 125 1.94 -4.52 -13.34
CA LYS A 125 1.37 -4.90 -14.65
C LYS A 125 -0.14 -4.90 -14.54
N ARG A 126 -0.78 -4.00 -15.28
CA ARG A 126 -2.23 -3.84 -15.30
C ARG A 126 -2.80 -4.11 -16.68
N ARG A 127 -4.02 -4.66 -16.72
CA ARG A 127 -4.81 -4.86 -17.94
C ARG A 127 -6.24 -4.44 -17.67
N TYR A 128 -6.74 -3.51 -18.48
CA TYR A 128 -8.14 -3.10 -18.45
C TYR A 128 -9.02 -4.19 -19.08
N ILE A 129 -10.13 -4.49 -18.42
CA ILE A 129 -11.18 -5.40 -18.88
C ILE A 129 -12.32 -4.59 -19.48
N ARG A 130 -12.72 -3.49 -18.80
CA ARG A 130 -13.75 -2.57 -19.24
C ARG A 130 -13.44 -1.17 -18.71
N GLN A 131 -13.69 -0.16 -19.56
CA GLN A 131 -13.52 1.24 -19.18
C GLN A 131 -14.50 2.07 -19.98
N ASP A 132 -15.50 2.62 -19.27
CA ASP A 132 -16.52 3.53 -19.82
C ASP A 132 -16.98 4.53 -18.74
N ASP A 133 -17.96 5.36 -19.03
CA ASP A 133 -18.48 6.40 -18.11
C ASP A 133 -19.12 5.83 -16.82
N ASN A 134 -19.43 4.54 -16.78
CA ASN A 134 -20.13 3.91 -15.66
C ASN A 134 -19.27 2.88 -14.92
N VAL A 135 -18.28 2.28 -15.59
CA VAL A 135 -17.46 1.19 -15.04
C VAL A 135 -16.01 1.36 -15.45
N CYS A 136 -15.13 1.26 -14.46
CA CYS A 136 -13.71 1.00 -14.69
C CYS A 136 -13.32 -0.32 -14.02
N HIS A 137 -13.08 -1.35 -14.84
CA HIS A 137 -12.67 -2.67 -14.40
C HIS A 137 -11.29 -3.00 -14.96
N PHE A 138 -10.33 -3.26 -14.09
CA PHE A 138 -8.99 -3.71 -14.46
C PHE A 138 -8.48 -4.78 -13.52
N VAL A 139 -7.49 -5.51 -13.97
CA VAL A 139 -6.76 -6.49 -13.17
C VAL A 139 -5.28 -6.14 -13.10
N ILE A 140 -4.67 -6.36 -11.94
CA ILE A 140 -3.22 -6.27 -11.73
C ILE A 140 -2.67 -7.68 -11.72
N THR A 141 -1.83 -8.01 -12.70
CA THR A 141 -1.23 -9.34 -12.86
C THR A 141 0.18 -9.44 -12.28
N ARG A 142 0.80 -8.31 -11.93
CA ARG A 142 2.04 -8.21 -11.16
C ARG A 142 1.90 -7.05 -10.18
N CYS A 143 2.10 -7.34 -8.89
CA CYS A 143 2.07 -6.34 -7.81
C CYS A 143 3.49 -6.15 -7.26
N ILE A 144 4.06 -4.94 -7.41
CA ILE A 144 5.41 -4.61 -6.96
C ILE A 144 5.60 -4.82 -5.45
N PHE A 145 4.57 -4.53 -4.66
CA PHE A 145 4.60 -4.75 -3.21
C PHE A 145 4.71 -6.24 -2.88
N ASN A 146 3.90 -7.08 -3.54
CA ASN A 146 3.93 -8.52 -3.33
C ASN A 146 5.28 -9.10 -3.72
N ASP A 147 5.80 -8.73 -4.88
CA ASP A 147 7.11 -9.19 -5.35
C ASP A 147 8.18 -8.87 -4.31
N PHE A 148 8.24 -7.62 -3.84
CA PHE A 148 9.24 -7.19 -2.86
C PHE A 148 9.09 -7.91 -1.52
N PHE A 149 7.89 -7.93 -0.94
CA PHE A 149 7.69 -8.50 0.38
C PHE A 149 7.88 -10.02 0.42
N VAL A 150 7.57 -10.71 -0.66
CA VAL A 150 7.89 -12.16 -0.79
C VAL A 150 9.40 -12.37 -0.76
N GLU A 151 10.17 -11.62 -1.54
CA GLU A 151 11.63 -11.78 -1.60
C GLU A 151 12.34 -11.46 -0.27
N VAL A 152 11.84 -10.49 0.48
CA VAL A 152 12.45 -10.14 1.78
C VAL A 152 11.88 -10.94 2.96
N GLY A 153 10.93 -11.86 2.70
CA GLY A 153 10.37 -12.77 3.70
C GLY A 153 9.29 -12.16 4.60
N THR A 154 8.54 -11.19 4.08
CA THR A 154 7.44 -10.51 4.79
C THR A 154 6.17 -10.40 3.94
N PRO A 155 5.70 -11.50 3.27
CA PRO A 155 4.61 -11.45 2.28
C PRO A 155 3.30 -10.91 2.85
N GLU A 156 3.06 -11.10 4.14
CA GLU A 156 1.85 -10.65 4.83
C GLU A 156 1.66 -9.13 4.77
N LEU A 157 2.75 -8.36 4.66
CA LEU A 157 2.69 -6.91 4.58
C LEU A 157 2.02 -6.41 3.29
N THR A 158 1.96 -7.23 2.25
CA THR A 158 1.22 -6.91 1.02
C THR A 158 -0.25 -6.63 1.31
N LYS A 159 -0.86 -7.35 2.26
CA LYS A 159 -2.27 -7.17 2.65
C LYS A 159 -2.55 -5.77 3.19
N MET A 160 -1.56 -5.11 3.80
CA MET A 160 -1.73 -3.75 4.34
C MET A 160 -2.04 -2.75 3.23
N PHE A 161 -1.46 -2.91 2.04
CA PHE A 161 -1.77 -2.06 0.88
C PHE A 161 -3.18 -2.32 0.33
N CYS A 162 -3.65 -3.57 0.38
CA CYS A 162 -5.05 -3.85 0.06
C CYS A 162 -6.01 -3.18 1.05
N GLU A 163 -5.65 -3.12 2.33
CA GLU A 163 -6.46 -2.42 3.35
C GLU A 163 -6.42 -0.90 3.15
N VAL A 164 -5.30 -0.32 2.69
CA VAL A 164 -5.25 1.10 2.29
C VAL A 164 -6.28 1.38 1.20
N ASP A 165 -6.36 0.54 0.16
CA ASP A 165 -7.35 0.69 -0.92
C ASP A 165 -8.78 0.63 -0.36
N ARG A 166 -9.03 -0.29 0.57
CA ARG A 166 -10.34 -0.47 1.22
C ARG A 166 -10.81 0.76 1.98
N GLU A 167 -9.86 1.43 2.64
CA GLU A 167 -10.15 2.65 3.42
C GLU A 167 -10.24 3.90 2.54
N PHE A 168 -9.41 3.98 1.50
CA PHE A 168 -9.23 5.18 0.69
C PHE A 168 -10.33 5.34 -0.36
N PHE A 169 -10.53 4.34 -1.22
CA PHE A 169 -11.39 4.51 -2.40
C PHE A 169 -12.83 4.90 -2.07
N PRO A 170 -13.51 4.30 -1.06
CA PRO A 170 -14.88 4.70 -0.73
C PRO A 170 -15.00 6.14 -0.21
N LYS A 171 -13.94 6.67 0.39
CA LYS A 171 -13.93 8.04 0.92
C LYS A 171 -13.54 9.07 -0.14
N ALA A 172 -12.59 8.72 -1.00
CA ALA A 172 -12.14 9.61 -2.09
C ALA A 172 -13.17 9.69 -3.23
N PHE A 173 -13.89 8.59 -3.48
CA PHE A 173 -14.86 8.48 -4.58
C PHE A 173 -16.22 7.96 -4.07
N PRO A 174 -16.94 8.75 -3.27
CA PRO A 174 -18.17 8.30 -2.59
C PRO A 174 -19.30 7.93 -3.56
N ASP A 175 -19.28 8.45 -4.78
CA ASP A 175 -20.27 8.16 -5.82
C ASP A 175 -19.96 6.90 -6.65
N LEU A 176 -18.80 6.27 -6.39
CA LEU A 176 -18.42 5.00 -6.98
C LEU A 176 -18.51 3.87 -5.95
N ASN A 177 -18.91 2.69 -6.42
CA ASN A 177 -18.81 1.45 -5.68
C ASN A 177 -17.51 0.76 -6.04
N PHE A 178 -16.55 0.71 -5.09
CA PHE A 178 -15.30 -0.01 -5.24
C PHE A 178 -15.41 -1.41 -4.64
N HIS A 179 -15.08 -2.43 -5.43
CA HIS A 179 -15.03 -3.81 -4.96
C HIS A 179 -14.02 -4.66 -5.76
N ARG A 180 -13.82 -5.89 -5.30
CA ARG A 180 -12.91 -6.87 -5.91
C ARG A 180 -13.66 -8.12 -6.38
N GLY A 181 -14.77 -7.90 -7.09
CA GLY A 181 -15.66 -8.99 -7.51
C GLY A 181 -16.41 -9.60 -6.33
N SER A 182 -16.44 -10.93 -6.25
CA SER A 182 -17.20 -11.69 -5.25
C SER A 182 -16.57 -11.70 -3.85
N SER A 183 -15.27 -11.38 -3.72
CA SER A 183 -14.55 -11.39 -2.46
C SER A 183 -13.47 -10.31 -2.43
N TRP A 184 -13.29 -9.70 -1.25
CA TRP A 184 -12.17 -8.79 -1.00
C TRP A 184 -10.80 -9.48 -1.18
N GLU A 185 -10.76 -10.79 -0.99
CA GLU A 185 -9.54 -11.60 -1.09
C GLU A 185 -9.14 -11.92 -2.55
N ASN A 186 -9.87 -11.43 -3.56
CA ASN A 186 -9.51 -11.56 -4.97
C ASN A 186 -8.27 -10.71 -5.31
N THR A 187 -7.17 -11.00 -4.65
CA THR A 187 -5.90 -10.30 -4.81
C THR A 187 -4.69 -11.24 -4.71
N ILE A 188 -3.59 -10.82 -5.33
CA ILE A 188 -2.29 -11.52 -5.25
C ILE A 188 -1.83 -11.68 -3.80
N ALA A 189 -2.14 -10.71 -2.91
CA ALA A 189 -1.81 -10.77 -1.49
C ALA A 189 -2.46 -11.95 -0.75
N TYR A 190 -3.53 -12.51 -1.30
CA TYR A 190 -4.24 -13.69 -0.78
C TYR A 190 -4.01 -14.95 -1.65
N GLY A 191 -3.00 -14.92 -2.54
CA GLY A 191 -2.61 -16.08 -3.33
C GLY A 191 -3.33 -16.22 -4.67
N MET A 192 -4.14 -15.23 -5.08
CA MET A 192 -4.78 -15.25 -6.39
C MET A 192 -3.78 -14.89 -7.49
N LYS A 193 -4.08 -15.29 -8.73
CA LYS A 193 -3.23 -15.03 -9.90
C LYS A 193 -3.18 -13.53 -10.29
N TYR A 194 -4.18 -12.76 -9.87
CA TYR A 194 -4.31 -11.32 -10.14
C TYR A 194 -5.11 -10.64 -9.04
N CYS A 195 -4.97 -9.31 -8.95
CA CYS A 195 -5.85 -8.48 -8.13
C CYS A 195 -6.96 -7.92 -9.02
N GLU A 196 -8.20 -8.05 -8.60
CA GLU A 196 -9.35 -7.48 -9.28
C GLU A 196 -9.68 -6.10 -8.70
N PHE A 197 -9.93 -5.13 -9.58
CA PHE A 197 -10.34 -3.78 -9.23
C PHE A 197 -11.54 -3.38 -10.09
N ILE A 198 -12.68 -3.16 -9.44
CA ILE A 198 -13.93 -2.78 -10.10
C ILE A 198 -14.47 -1.52 -9.43
N PHE A 199 -14.65 -0.49 -10.23
CA PHE A 199 -15.28 0.77 -9.84
C PHE A 199 -16.53 0.96 -10.68
N GLU A 200 -17.67 1.03 -10.04
CA GLU A 200 -18.96 1.19 -10.71
C GLU A 200 -19.67 2.44 -10.20
N LYS A 201 -20.26 3.22 -11.11
CA LYS A 201 -21.09 4.34 -10.72
C LYS A 201 -22.29 3.84 -9.91
N LYS A 202 -22.50 4.43 -8.72
CA LYS A 202 -23.68 4.10 -7.91
C LYS A 202 -24.95 4.48 -8.67
N ARG A 203 -25.90 3.57 -8.68
CA ARG A 203 -27.25 3.88 -9.15
C ARG A 203 -27.93 4.72 -8.07
N ILE A 204 -28.33 5.90 -8.43
CA ILE A 204 -29.17 6.80 -7.61
C ILE A 204 -30.61 6.30 -7.70
#